data_ee45cb0f49e2300f0dfecb48491a0cc1
#
_entry.id   ee45cb0f49e2300f0dfecb48491a0cc1
#
_cell.length_a   1.000
_cell.length_b   1.000
_cell.length_c   1.000
_cell.angle_alpha   90.00
_cell.angle_beta   90.00
_cell.angle_gamma   90.00
#
_symmetry.space_group_name_H-M   'P 1'
#
loop_
_entity.id
_entity.type
_entity.pdbx_description
1 polymer ?
#
loop_
_entity_poly.entity_id
_entity_poly.type
_entity_poly.pdbx_seq_one_letter_code
_entity_poly.pdbx_strand_id
1 'polypeptide(L)'
;VMCDAQHKMSKRNGDPSYEDLIREGYLTEAVLNYVALLGWSPKGENAEREFFTLQELAEIFDISGISKSPAVFDLDKLRWMNAEYMKKLSPEAFFAKAEPVLKTVITNPAIDLKAVAALVQPRCEILSDLPERVDFIDRLPEYSTELYVHKKSKTTLENSLSSLREILPVLESLEVWTNEGLYEALVALAAKLELKNSVVLWPLRVAVSGKASTPGGATELCALLGKE
;
A
#
# COMPACT_ATOMS: atom_id res chain seq x y z
N VAL A 1 26.18 8.24 -12.33
CA VAL A 1 24.92 7.49 -12.37
C VAL A 1 24.21 7.78 -13.69
N MET A 2 23.62 6.78 -14.27
CA MET A 2 22.91 6.84 -15.56
C MET A 2 21.41 6.71 -15.26
N CYS A 3 20.55 7.35 -16.07
CA CYS A 3 19.12 7.09 -16.04
C CYS A 3 18.73 5.89 -16.93
N ASP A 4 19.55 5.60 -17.94
CA ASP A 4 19.45 4.43 -18.80
C ASP A 4 20.83 4.01 -19.30
N ALA A 5 20.91 3.07 -20.25
CA ALA A 5 22.18 2.56 -20.79
C ALA A 5 23.03 3.61 -21.51
N GLN A 6 22.47 4.76 -21.91
CA GLN A 6 23.12 5.75 -22.76
C GLN A 6 23.18 7.14 -22.14
N HIS A 7 22.28 7.50 -21.23
CA HIS A 7 22.11 8.86 -20.72
C HIS A 7 22.48 8.98 -19.24
N LYS A 8 23.19 10.05 -18.92
CA LYS A 8 23.46 10.40 -17.51
C LYS A 8 22.24 11.04 -16.87
N MET A 9 21.99 10.71 -15.60
CA MET A 9 20.98 11.42 -14.81
C MET A 9 21.25 12.92 -14.78
N SER A 10 20.19 13.70 -14.95
CA SER A 10 20.24 15.15 -14.92
C SER A 10 18.89 15.75 -14.53
N LYS A 11 18.87 16.69 -13.59
CA LYS A 11 17.66 17.47 -13.25
C LYS A 11 17.01 18.14 -14.47
N ARG A 12 17.80 18.49 -15.50
CA ARG A 12 17.30 19.09 -16.75
C ARG A 12 16.46 18.10 -17.58
N ASN A 13 16.69 16.81 -17.40
CA ASN A 13 15.94 15.74 -18.07
C ASN A 13 14.74 15.25 -17.27
N GLY A 14 14.49 15.85 -16.09
CA GLY A 14 13.40 15.45 -15.20
C GLY A 14 13.78 14.33 -14.23
N ASP A 15 15.04 13.91 -14.17
CA ASP A 15 15.49 12.91 -13.20
C ASP A 15 15.40 13.47 -11.77
N PRO A 16 14.90 12.68 -10.79
CA PRO A 16 14.68 13.15 -9.43
C PRO A 16 16.00 13.43 -8.69
N SER A 17 16.03 14.50 -7.93
CA SER A 17 17.05 14.75 -6.93
C SER A 17 16.71 14.05 -5.62
N TYR A 18 17.66 14.01 -4.67
CA TYR A 18 17.40 13.52 -3.31
C TYR A 18 16.21 14.25 -2.66
N GLU A 19 16.17 15.58 -2.78
CA GLU A 19 15.10 16.40 -2.21
C GLU A 19 13.74 16.10 -2.86
N ASP A 20 13.72 15.78 -4.16
CA ASP A 20 12.50 15.37 -4.87
C ASP A 20 11.99 14.04 -4.33
N LEU A 21 12.87 13.06 -4.16
CA LEU A 21 12.53 11.75 -3.58
C LEU A 21 11.97 11.89 -2.16
N ILE A 22 12.61 12.70 -1.30
CA ILE A 22 12.10 12.93 0.07
C ILE A 22 10.74 13.62 0.04
N ARG A 23 10.53 14.58 -0.87
CA ARG A 23 9.22 15.26 -1.03
C ARG A 23 8.13 14.31 -1.52
N GLU A 24 8.46 13.33 -2.35
CA GLU A 24 7.55 12.25 -2.76
C GLU A 24 7.28 11.24 -1.64
N GLY A 25 8.02 11.32 -0.53
CA GLY A 25 7.81 10.48 0.64
C GLY A 25 8.59 9.19 0.66
N TYR A 26 9.73 9.15 -0.05
CA TYR A 26 10.74 8.13 0.19
C TYR A 26 11.41 8.35 1.54
N LEU A 27 11.76 7.28 2.23
CA LEU A 27 12.51 7.33 3.48
C LEU A 27 13.98 7.60 3.20
N THR A 28 14.58 8.51 3.98
CA THR A 28 16.02 8.83 3.91
C THR A 28 16.87 7.57 3.96
N GLU A 29 16.56 6.66 4.87
CA GLU A 29 17.29 5.42 5.09
C GLU A 29 17.24 4.51 3.84
N ALA A 30 16.09 4.43 3.19
CA ALA A 30 15.93 3.65 1.97
C ALA A 30 16.72 4.25 0.80
N VAL A 31 16.63 5.58 0.61
CA VAL A 31 17.38 6.29 -0.44
C VAL A 31 18.88 6.15 -0.23
N LEU A 32 19.38 6.34 1.01
CA LEU A 32 20.81 6.21 1.32
C LEU A 32 21.31 4.79 1.12
N ASN A 33 20.56 3.77 1.54
CA ASN A 33 20.93 2.38 1.31
C ASN A 33 20.96 2.06 -0.18
N TYR A 34 19.93 2.48 -0.94
CA TYR A 34 19.89 2.27 -2.38
C TYR A 34 21.08 2.92 -3.10
N VAL A 35 21.36 4.19 -2.80
CA VAL A 35 22.48 4.93 -3.41
C VAL A 35 23.82 4.33 -3.03
N ALA A 36 24.00 3.86 -1.80
CA ALA A 36 25.22 3.17 -1.39
C ALA A 36 25.49 1.92 -2.23
N LEU A 37 24.46 1.12 -2.51
CA LEU A 37 24.57 -0.09 -3.35
C LEU A 37 24.63 0.24 -4.86
N LEU A 38 24.36 1.48 -5.25
CA LEU A 38 24.41 1.91 -6.63
C LEU A 38 25.85 2.12 -7.11
N GLY A 39 26.48 1.05 -7.53
CA GLY A 39 27.88 1.08 -7.98
C GLY A 39 28.90 0.64 -6.91
N TRP A 40 28.44 0.13 -5.79
CA TRP A 40 29.23 -0.57 -4.81
C TRP A 40 28.55 -1.89 -4.41
N SER A 41 29.34 -2.90 -4.13
CA SER A 41 28.84 -4.19 -3.66
C SER A 41 29.58 -4.61 -2.42
N PRO A 42 28.87 -5.00 -1.35
CA PRO A 42 29.49 -5.60 -0.18
C PRO A 42 30.13 -6.92 -0.52
N LYS A 43 31.08 -7.37 0.30
CA LYS A 43 31.83 -8.62 0.09
C LYS A 43 31.62 -9.61 1.22
N GLY A 44 32.10 -10.84 1.00
CA GLY A 44 32.03 -11.90 2.01
C GLY A 44 30.58 -12.30 2.32
N GLU A 45 30.28 -12.47 3.59
CA GLU A 45 28.95 -12.87 4.07
C GLU A 45 27.81 -11.86 3.76
N ASN A 46 28.16 -10.63 3.49
CA ASN A 46 27.20 -9.57 3.15
C ASN A 46 26.95 -9.44 1.62
N ALA A 47 27.57 -10.24 0.77
CA ALA A 47 27.57 -10.07 -0.69
C ALA A 47 26.16 -10.09 -1.32
N GLU A 48 25.23 -10.86 -0.74
CA GLU A 48 23.85 -10.98 -1.22
C GLU A 48 22.85 -10.13 -0.42
N ARG A 49 23.33 -9.42 0.60
CA ARG A 49 22.48 -8.60 1.46
C ARG A 49 22.19 -7.26 0.77
N GLU A 50 20.93 -6.84 0.77
CA GLU A 50 20.50 -5.58 0.15
C GLU A 50 20.02 -4.52 1.16
N PHE A 51 19.75 -4.89 2.41
CA PHE A 51 19.21 -3.97 3.42
C PHE A 51 20.20 -3.75 4.54
N PHE A 52 20.62 -2.51 4.70
CA PHE A 52 21.60 -2.09 5.69
C PHE A 52 21.15 -0.80 6.38
N THR A 53 21.42 -0.67 7.65
CA THR A 53 21.42 0.64 8.31
C THR A 53 22.61 1.45 7.83
N LEU A 54 22.55 2.77 8.01
CA LEU A 54 23.68 3.65 7.69
C LEU A 54 24.93 3.30 8.48
N GLN A 55 24.76 2.87 9.74
CA GLN A 55 25.86 2.43 10.59
C GLN A 55 26.51 1.16 10.04
N GLU A 56 25.73 0.14 9.71
CA GLU A 56 26.24 -1.09 9.09
C GLU A 56 26.98 -0.81 7.78
N LEU A 57 26.44 0.09 6.94
CA LEU A 57 27.12 0.52 5.70
C LEU A 57 28.46 1.16 6.00
N ALA A 58 28.56 2.02 7.02
CA ALA A 58 29.82 2.66 7.40
C ALA A 58 30.86 1.65 7.91
N GLU A 59 30.43 0.59 8.59
CA GLU A 59 31.30 -0.46 9.12
C GLU A 59 31.85 -1.39 8.04
N ILE A 60 31.02 -1.72 7.01
CA ILE A 60 31.37 -2.70 5.97
C ILE A 60 31.91 -2.06 4.70
N PHE A 61 31.86 -0.73 4.57
CA PHE A 61 32.27 -0.04 3.35
C PHE A 61 33.77 -0.24 3.09
N ASP A 62 34.08 -0.74 1.88
CA ASP A 62 35.43 -0.93 1.38
C ASP A 62 35.51 -0.42 -0.07
N ILE A 63 36.50 0.42 -0.34
CA ILE A 63 36.78 1.00 -1.67
C ILE A 63 36.92 -0.09 -2.74
N SER A 64 37.44 -1.27 -2.37
CA SER A 64 37.62 -2.38 -3.32
C SER A 64 36.30 -2.99 -3.83
N GLY A 65 35.15 -2.66 -3.19
CA GLY A 65 33.80 -3.01 -3.62
C GLY A 65 33.23 -2.10 -4.68
N ILE A 66 33.88 -0.97 -5.00
CA ILE A 66 33.38 0.00 -5.98
C ILE A 66 33.49 -0.57 -7.39
N SER A 67 32.34 -0.61 -8.12
CA SER A 67 32.30 -0.98 -9.51
C SER A 67 32.87 0.11 -10.43
N LYS A 68 33.62 -0.29 -11.44
CA LYS A 68 34.10 0.61 -12.49
C LYS A 68 33.05 0.84 -13.59
N SER A 69 32.01 0.00 -13.62
CA SER A 69 30.92 0.13 -14.60
C SER A 69 29.94 1.22 -14.19
N PRO A 70 29.36 1.95 -15.16
CA PRO A 70 28.29 2.91 -14.88
C PRO A 70 27.11 2.20 -14.21
N ALA A 71 26.64 2.75 -13.09
CA ALA A 71 25.42 2.27 -12.44
C ALA A 71 24.19 2.96 -13.02
N VAL A 72 23.14 2.21 -13.30
CA VAL A 72 21.84 2.71 -13.78
C VAL A 72 20.92 2.88 -12.57
N PHE A 73 20.29 4.05 -12.47
CA PHE A 73 19.30 4.34 -11.45
C PHE A 73 17.98 3.69 -11.83
N ASP A 74 17.54 2.77 -11.00
CA ASP A 74 16.29 2.03 -11.17
C ASP A 74 15.30 2.51 -10.11
N LEU A 75 14.29 3.28 -10.54
CA LEU A 75 13.28 3.83 -9.65
C LEU A 75 12.36 2.74 -9.08
N ASP A 76 12.06 1.70 -9.87
CA ASP A 76 11.21 0.60 -9.42
C ASP A 76 11.91 -0.19 -8.30
N LYS A 77 13.22 -0.42 -8.45
CA LYS A 77 14.02 -1.03 -7.37
C LYS A 77 14.06 -0.15 -6.12
N LEU A 78 14.20 1.16 -6.27
CA LEU A 78 14.15 2.08 -5.12
C LEU A 78 12.77 2.05 -4.45
N ARG A 79 11.68 2.06 -5.21
CA ARG A 79 10.30 1.95 -4.67
C ARG A 79 10.12 0.65 -3.88
N TRP A 80 10.53 -0.47 -4.46
CA TRP A 80 10.49 -1.76 -3.78
C TRP A 80 11.30 -1.75 -2.48
N MET A 81 12.52 -1.23 -2.52
CA MET A 81 13.36 -1.12 -1.31
C MET A 81 12.70 -0.24 -0.25
N ASN A 82 12.15 0.91 -0.66
CA ASN A 82 11.45 1.82 0.23
C ASN A 82 10.21 1.16 0.88
N ALA A 83 9.46 0.35 0.13
CA ALA A 83 8.34 -0.41 0.67
C ALA A 83 8.76 -1.35 1.80
N GLU A 84 9.93 -2.01 1.68
CA GLU A 84 10.47 -2.87 2.73
C GLU A 84 10.89 -2.08 3.98
N TYR A 85 11.42 -0.87 3.82
CA TYR A 85 11.69 0.04 4.95
C TYR A 85 10.40 0.54 5.60
N MET A 86 9.36 0.89 4.81
CA MET A 86 8.04 1.28 5.32
C MET A 86 7.42 0.21 6.21
N LYS A 87 7.50 -1.06 5.79
CA LYS A 87 6.97 -2.20 6.56
C LYS A 87 7.71 -2.42 7.89
N LYS A 88 8.97 -2.02 7.98
CA LYS A 88 9.81 -2.16 9.19
C LYS A 88 9.61 -1.04 10.21
N LEU A 89 8.97 0.06 9.84
CA LEU A 89 8.64 1.13 10.79
C LEU A 89 7.67 0.60 11.85
N SER A 90 7.83 1.08 13.09
CA SER A 90 6.79 0.86 14.09
C SER A 90 5.49 1.55 13.65
N PRO A 91 4.30 1.08 14.10
CA PRO A 91 3.04 1.73 13.78
C PRO A 91 3.05 3.24 14.08
N GLU A 92 3.66 3.63 15.21
CA GLU A 92 3.76 5.03 15.63
C GLU A 92 4.67 5.84 14.70
N ALA A 93 5.83 5.26 14.32
CA ALA A 93 6.78 5.92 13.42
C ALA A 93 6.19 6.07 12.01
N PHE A 94 5.48 5.07 11.51
CA PHE A 94 4.77 5.15 10.25
C PHE A 94 3.65 6.18 10.32
N PHE A 95 2.82 6.14 11.36
CA PHE A 95 1.72 7.09 11.54
C PHE A 95 2.22 8.54 11.56
N ALA A 96 3.28 8.85 12.28
CA ALA A 96 3.85 10.20 12.34
C ALA A 96 4.24 10.74 10.94
N LYS A 97 4.66 9.86 10.02
CA LYS A 97 4.99 10.22 8.64
C LYS A 97 3.74 10.28 7.73
N ALA A 98 2.79 9.39 7.94
CA ALA A 98 1.58 9.27 7.11
C ALA A 98 0.50 10.31 7.48
N GLU A 99 0.38 10.68 8.75
CA GLU A 99 -0.67 11.57 9.26
C GLU A 99 -0.80 12.89 8.47
N PRO A 100 0.28 13.65 8.21
CA PRO A 100 0.17 14.89 7.43
C PRO A 100 -0.41 14.67 6.03
N VAL A 101 -0.07 13.53 5.41
CA VAL A 101 -0.53 13.17 4.07
C VAL A 101 -1.99 12.70 4.11
N LEU A 102 -2.35 11.85 5.07
CA LEU A 102 -3.72 11.36 5.24
C LEU A 102 -4.71 12.52 5.51
N LYS A 103 -4.31 13.52 6.30
CA LYS A 103 -5.11 14.72 6.59
C LYS A 103 -5.39 15.60 5.36
N THR A 104 -4.68 15.40 4.24
CA THR A 104 -4.97 16.14 3.00
C THR A 104 -6.22 15.62 2.28
N VAL A 105 -6.65 14.38 2.57
CA VAL A 105 -7.77 13.71 1.89
C VAL A 105 -8.84 13.19 2.84
N ILE A 106 -8.51 12.94 4.11
CA ILE A 106 -9.47 12.48 5.11
C ILE A 106 -9.72 13.63 6.07
N THR A 107 -10.91 14.23 5.95
CA THR A 107 -11.35 15.39 6.75
C THR A 107 -12.42 15.03 7.77
N ASN A 108 -13.05 13.85 7.65
CA ASN A 108 -14.04 13.35 8.57
C ASN A 108 -13.41 13.04 9.95
N PRO A 109 -13.77 13.76 11.03
CA PRO A 109 -13.17 13.57 12.34
C PRO A 109 -13.57 12.25 13.01
N ALA A 110 -14.60 11.55 12.50
CA ALA A 110 -15.02 10.25 13.01
C ALA A 110 -14.08 9.12 12.58
N ILE A 111 -13.26 9.34 11.54
CA ILE A 111 -12.32 8.33 11.04
C ILE A 111 -11.04 8.31 11.88
N ASP A 112 -10.71 7.15 12.41
CA ASP A 112 -9.45 6.95 13.11
C ASP A 112 -8.27 6.85 12.11
N LEU A 113 -7.52 7.95 11.97
CA LEU A 113 -6.34 8.02 11.08
C LEU A 113 -5.24 7.00 11.46
N LYS A 114 -5.16 6.56 12.72
CA LYS A 114 -4.21 5.51 13.12
C LYS A 114 -4.62 4.16 12.56
N ALA A 115 -5.92 3.86 12.58
CA ALA A 115 -6.46 2.65 11.96
C ALA A 115 -6.24 2.68 10.43
N VAL A 116 -6.47 3.84 9.77
CA VAL A 116 -6.15 4.02 8.35
C VAL A 116 -4.67 3.76 8.08
N ALA A 117 -3.78 4.37 8.87
CA ALA A 117 -2.33 4.19 8.70
C ALA A 117 -1.92 2.72 8.87
N ALA A 118 -2.42 2.02 9.88
CA ALA A 118 -2.17 0.61 10.08
C ALA A 118 -2.62 -0.24 8.88
N LEU A 119 -3.77 0.11 8.27
CA LEU A 119 -4.31 -0.59 7.11
C LEU A 119 -3.46 -0.38 5.85
N VAL A 120 -2.92 0.82 5.62
CA VAL A 120 -2.16 1.14 4.41
C VAL A 120 -0.68 0.75 4.51
N GLN A 121 -0.09 0.74 5.72
CA GLN A 121 1.35 0.51 5.93
C GLN A 121 1.91 -0.74 5.22
N PRO A 122 1.28 -1.93 5.29
CA PRO A 122 1.83 -3.15 4.67
C PRO A 122 1.99 -3.06 3.14
N ARG A 123 1.29 -2.11 2.51
CA ARG A 123 1.27 -1.92 1.06
C ARG A 123 1.74 -0.53 0.62
N CYS A 124 2.27 0.26 1.55
CA CYS A 124 2.79 1.59 1.27
C CYS A 124 4.17 1.47 0.63
N GLU A 125 4.31 1.94 -0.61
CA GLU A 125 5.61 2.03 -1.27
C GLU A 125 6.25 3.39 -1.04
N ILE A 126 5.48 4.47 -1.23
CA ILE A 126 5.86 5.85 -0.93
C ILE A 126 4.67 6.60 -0.32
N LEU A 127 4.93 7.64 0.46
CA LEU A 127 3.85 8.35 1.15
C LEU A 127 2.94 9.13 0.21
N SER A 128 3.44 9.61 -0.93
CA SER A 128 2.64 10.33 -1.93
C SER A 128 1.57 9.46 -2.62
N ASP A 129 1.64 8.13 -2.51
CA ASP A 129 0.60 7.24 -3.03
C ASP A 129 -0.63 7.16 -2.10
N LEU A 130 -0.49 7.57 -0.82
CA LEU A 130 -1.55 7.41 0.17
C LEU A 130 -2.84 8.12 -0.19
N PRO A 131 -2.84 9.39 -0.68
CA PRO A 131 -4.07 10.08 -1.02
C PRO A 131 -4.96 9.29 -1.98
N GLU A 132 -4.40 8.78 -3.07
CA GLU A 132 -5.15 8.01 -4.06
C GLU A 132 -5.66 6.67 -3.51
N ARG A 133 -4.96 6.09 -2.53
CA ARG A 133 -5.34 4.80 -1.93
C ARG A 133 -6.50 4.91 -0.94
N VAL A 134 -6.75 6.10 -0.39
CA VAL A 134 -7.73 6.33 0.69
C VAL A 134 -8.77 7.43 0.40
N ASP A 135 -8.79 8.00 -0.80
CA ASP A 135 -9.70 9.08 -1.23
C ASP A 135 -11.19 8.72 -1.12
N PHE A 136 -11.51 7.43 -1.14
CA PHE A 136 -12.88 6.92 -0.99
C PHE A 136 -13.41 6.97 0.46
N ILE A 137 -12.55 7.20 1.46
CA ILE A 137 -12.93 7.12 2.88
C ILE A 137 -13.91 8.23 3.26
N ASP A 138 -13.63 9.48 2.85
CA ASP A 138 -14.53 10.60 3.12
C ASP A 138 -15.72 10.67 2.16
N ARG A 139 -15.52 10.20 0.94
CA ARG A 139 -16.54 10.24 -0.10
C ARG A 139 -16.32 9.12 -1.12
N LEU A 140 -17.34 8.30 -1.30
CA LEU A 140 -17.34 7.28 -2.35
C LEU A 140 -17.15 7.97 -3.73
N PRO A 141 -16.12 7.60 -4.52
CA PRO A 141 -15.91 8.15 -5.86
C PRO A 141 -17.01 7.68 -6.83
N GLU A 142 -17.15 8.37 -7.95
CA GLU A 142 -17.89 7.81 -9.08
C GLU A 142 -17.10 6.64 -9.68
N TYR A 143 -17.76 5.51 -9.91
CA TYR A 143 -17.11 4.32 -10.43
C TYR A 143 -18.01 3.52 -11.37
N SER A 144 -17.38 2.73 -12.24
CA SER A 144 -18.10 1.86 -13.17
C SER A 144 -18.63 0.60 -12.47
N THR A 145 -19.85 0.21 -12.80
CA THR A 145 -20.43 -1.07 -12.37
C THR A 145 -19.65 -2.27 -12.89
N GLU A 146 -18.78 -2.11 -13.90
CA GLU A 146 -17.88 -3.15 -14.38
C GLU A 146 -16.92 -3.67 -13.29
N LEU A 147 -16.62 -2.87 -12.26
CA LEU A 147 -15.80 -3.29 -11.12
C LEU A 147 -16.40 -4.48 -10.36
N TYR A 148 -17.71 -4.67 -10.42
CA TYR A 148 -18.38 -5.83 -9.81
C TYR A 148 -18.07 -7.14 -10.54
N VAL A 149 -17.58 -7.08 -11.79
CA VAL A 149 -17.20 -8.26 -12.58
C VAL A 149 -15.71 -8.56 -12.34
N HIS A 150 -15.42 -9.68 -11.67
CA HIS A 150 -14.06 -10.05 -11.38
C HIS A 150 -13.81 -11.55 -11.59
N LYS A 151 -12.97 -11.88 -12.57
CA LYS A 151 -12.72 -13.27 -13.00
C LYS A 151 -12.19 -14.16 -11.88
N LYS A 152 -11.24 -13.70 -11.09
CA LYS A 152 -10.65 -14.49 -9.98
C LYS A 152 -11.65 -14.73 -8.86
N SER A 153 -12.50 -13.76 -8.54
CA SER A 153 -13.58 -13.88 -7.54
C SER A 153 -14.80 -14.60 -8.08
N LYS A 154 -14.87 -14.86 -9.39
CA LYS A 154 -16.02 -15.47 -10.08
C LYS A 154 -17.30 -14.65 -9.93
N THR A 155 -17.17 -13.33 -9.92
CA THR A 155 -18.31 -12.42 -9.83
C THR A 155 -18.75 -11.92 -11.21
N THR A 156 -20.04 -11.73 -11.34
CA THR A 156 -20.77 -11.10 -12.46
C THR A 156 -21.62 -9.97 -11.89
N LEU A 157 -22.19 -9.13 -12.73
CA LEU A 157 -23.14 -8.10 -12.26
C LEU A 157 -24.33 -8.71 -11.53
N GLU A 158 -24.87 -9.82 -12.05
CA GLU A 158 -26.05 -10.49 -11.50
C GLU A 158 -25.78 -11.07 -10.11
N ASN A 159 -24.72 -11.90 -9.95
CA ASN A 159 -24.42 -12.51 -8.67
C ASN A 159 -23.88 -11.50 -7.66
N SER A 160 -23.23 -10.43 -8.10
CA SER A 160 -22.82 -9.32 -7.23
C SER A 160 -24.01 -8.57 -6.65
N LEU A 161 -25.02 -8.27 -7.48
CA LEU A 161 -26.26 -7.64 -7.02
C LEU A 161 -27.02 -8.56 -6.04
N SER A 162 -27.10 -9.85 -6.36
CA SER A 162 -27.71 -10.83 -5.46
C SER A 162 -26.98 -10.90 -4.12
N SER A 163 -25.64 -10.99 -4.14
CA SER A 163 -24.84 -11.00 -2.91
C SER A 163 -25.06 -9.75 -2.08
N LEU A 164 -25.07 -8.55 -2.67
CA LEU A 164 -25.29 -7.30 -1.93
C LEU A 164 -26.67 -7.23 -1.27
N ARG A 165 -27.70 -7.77 -1.93
CA ARG A 165 -29.06 -7.85 -1.33
C ARG A 165 -29.09 -8.76 -0.09
N GLU A 166 -28.36 -9.86 -0.11
CA GLU A 166 -28.27 -10.79 1.01
C GLU A 166 -27.33 -10.26 2.13
N ILE A 167 -26.31 -9.49 1.78
CA ILE A 167 -25.37 -8.87 2.73
C ILE A 167 -26.07 -7.80 3.57
N LEU A 168 -26.88 -6.95 2.97
CA LEU A 168 -27.47 -5.78 3.63
C LEU A 168 -28.19 -6.11 4.94
N PRO A 169 -29.14 -7.06 4.98
CA PRO A 169 -29.83 -7.40 6.24
C PRO A 169 -28.89 -8.02 7.29
N VAL A 170 -27.80 -8.70 6.87
CA VAL A 170 -26.80 -9.24 7.80
C VAL A 170 -26.05 -8.09 8.46
N LEU A 171 -25.61 -7.08 7.68
CA LEU A 171 -24.93 -5.91 8.20
C LEU A 171 -25.84 -5.08 9.11
N GLU A 172 -27.10 -4.90 8.75
CA GLU A 172 -28.09 -4.17 9.56
C GLU A 172 -28.33 -4.83 10.92
N SER A 173 -28.35 -6.18 10.97
CA SER A 173 -28.57 -6.93 12.21
C SER A 173 -27.31 -7.13 13.06
N LEU A 174 -26.12 -6.80 12.54
CA LEU A 174 -24.88 -7.07 13.26
C LEU A 174 -24.70 -6.10 14.43
N GLU A 175 -24.56 -6.64 15.64
CA GLU A 175 -24.35 -5.87 16.86
C GLU A 175 -22.88 -5.50 17.07
N VAL A 176 -21.96 -6.42 16.73
CA VAL A 176 -20.51 -6.26 16.92
C VAL A 176 -19.87 -5.83 15.60
N TRP A 177 -19.60 -4.53 15.47
CA TRP A 177 -19.03 -3.95 14.23
C TRP A 177 -17.49 -3.90 14.28
N THR A 178 -16.89 -5.09 14.23
CA THR A 178 -15.44 -5.28 14.15
C THR A 178 -15.08 -6.06 12.88
N ASN A 179 -13.83 -6.00 12.45
CA ASN A 179 -13.36 -6.78 11.30
C ASN A 179 -13.66 -8.28 11.46
N GLU A 180 -13.39 -8.83 12.65
CA GLU A 180 -13.63 -10.24 12.98
C GLU A 180 -15.12 -10.57 12.92
N GLY A 181 -15.96 -9.77 13.58
CA GLY A 181 -17.42 -10.00 13.61
C GLY A 181 -18.04 -9.90 12.21
N LEU A 182 -17.62 -8.91 11.42
CA LEU A 182 -18.02 -8.74 10.02
C LEU A 182 -17.58 -9.94 9.17
N TYR A 183 -16.34 -10.39 9.33
CA TYR A 183 -15.81 -11.51 8.57
C TYR A 183 -16.55 -12.81 8.90
N GLU A 184 -16.75 -13.13 10.16
CA GLU A 184 -17.49 -14.31 10.61
C GLU A 184 -18.92 -14.32 10.07
N ALA A 185 -19.65 -13.20 10.18
CA ALA A 185 -21.01 -13.08 9.69
C ALA A 185 -21.12 -13.27 8.17
N LEU A 186 -20.21 -12.66 7.39
CA LEU A 186 -20.22 -12.74 5.93
C LEU A 186 -19.73 -14.09 5.40
N VAL A 187 -18.81 -14.75 6.09
CA VAL A 187 -18.39 -16.13 5.78
C VAL A 187 -19.54 -17.11 6.07
N ALA A 188 -20.25 -16.94 7.20
CA ALA A 188 -21.44 -17.73 7.49
C ALA A 188 -22.55 -17.53 6.45
N LEU A 189 -22.76 -16.29 5.99
CA LEU A 189 -23.67 -15.99 4.89
C LEU A 189 -23.25 -16.71 3.59
N ALA A 190 -21.97 -16.63 3.23
CA ALA A 190 -21.45 -17.31 2.04
C ALA A 190 -21.68 -18.82 2.10
N ALA A 191 -21.44 -19.44 3.25
CA ALA A 191 -21.69 -20.87 3.48
C ALA A 191 -23.19 -21.21 3.36
N LYS A 192 -24.08 -20.39 3.95
CA LYS A 192 -25.54 -20.54 3.86
C LYS A 192 -26.04 -20.48 2.41
N LEU A 193 -25.43 -19.63 1.60
CA LEU A 193 -25.78 -19.45 0.17
C LEU A 193 -25.05 -20.45 -0.75
N GLU A 194 -24.22 -21.33 -0.20
CA GLU A 194 -23.36 -22.27 -0.96
C GLU A 194 -22.42 -21.54 -1.95
N LEU A 195 -21.99 -20.32 -1.60
CA LEU A 195 -21.11 -19.47 -2.40
C LEU A 195 -19.68 -19.48 -1.83
N LYS A 196 -18.73 -19.14 -2.71
CA LYS A 196 -17.36 -18.84 -2.25
C LYS A 196 -17.34 -17.49 -1.52
N ASN A 197 -16.53 -17.36 -0.47
CA ASN A 197 -16.35 -16.09 0.25
C ASN A 197 -16.04 -14.92 -0.69
N SER A 198 -15.25 -15.15 -1.74
CA SER A 198 -14.91 -14.12 -2.73
C SER A 198 -16.11 -13.58 -3.51
N VAL A 199 -17.19 -14.38 -3.68
CA VAL A 199 -18.43 -13.95 -4.38
C VAL A 199 -19.24 -13.01 -3.49
N VAL A 200 -19.12 -13.12 -2.19
CA VAL A 200 -19.77 -12.24 -1.20
C VAL A 200 -18.91 -11.02 -0.91
N LEU A 201 -17.61 -11.23 -0.62
CA LEU A 201 -16.72 -10.15 -0.17
C LEU A 201 -16.28 -9.18 -1.28
N TRP A 202 -16.16 -9.65 -2.54
CA TRP A 202 -15.76 -8.76 -3.63
C TRP A 202 -16.79 -7.65 -3.89
N PRO A 203 -18.09 -7.94 -4.10
CA PRO A 203 -19.10 -6.91 -4.30
C PRO A 203 -19.15 -5.90 -3.14
N LEU A 204 -19.07 -6.38 -1.89
CA LEU A 204 -19.05 -5.50 -0.72
C LEU A 204 -17.85 -4.55 -0.77
N ARG A 205 -16.64 -5.06 -1.07
CA ARG A 205 -15.45 -4.22 -1.19
C ARG A 205 -15.61 -3.12 -2.23
N VAL A 206 -16.16 -3.46 -3.41
CA VAL A 206 -16.44 -2.49 -4.47
C VAL A 206 -17.49 -1.48 -4.01
N ALA A 207 -18.56 -1.93 -3.35
CA ALA A 207 -19.64 -1.06 -2.90
C ALA A 207 -19.17 0.00 -1.89
N VAL A 208 -18.25 -0.36 -0.98
CA VAL A 208 -17.77 0.57 0.07
C VAL A 208 -16.58 1.42 -0.37
N SER A 209 -15.93 1.10 -1.49
CA SER A 209 -14.72 1.81 -1.92
C SER A 209 -14.79 2.42 -3.31
N GLY A 210 -15.63 1.87 -4.21
CA GLY A 210 -15.61 2.22 -5.63
C GLY A 210 -14.32 1.85 -6.35
N LYS A 211 -13.50 0.94 -5.79
CA LYS A 211 -12.17 0.63 -6.31
C LYS A 211 -11.93 -0.86 -6.57
N ALA A 212 -11.16 -1.14 -7.61
CA ALA A 212 -10.69 -2.50 -7.92
C ALA A 212 -9.60 -2.98 -6.93
N SER A 213 -8.79 -2.05 -6.43
CA SER A 213 -7.73 -2.32 -5.45
C SER A 213 -7.85 -1.39 -4.26
N THR A 214 -7.78 -1.96 -3.07
CA THR A 214 -7.95 -1.25 -1.79
C THR A 214 -6.84 -1.63 -0.81
N PRO A 215 -6.53 -0.78 0.17
CA PRO A 215 -5.52 -1.09 1.19
C PRO A 215 -5.91 -2.26 2.08
N GLY A 216 -7.21 -2.52 2.25
CA GLY A 216 -7.75 -3.62 3.04
C GLY A 216 -8.78 -4.46 2.31
N GLY A 217 -9.23 -5.54 2.94
CA GLY A 217 -10.37 -6.36 2.52
C GLY A 217 -11.71 -5.68 2.82
N ALA A 218 -12.81 -6.26 2.33
CA ALA A 218 -14.15 -5.71 2.51
C ALA A 218 -14.51 -5.46 3.99
N THR A 219 -14.22 -6.42 4.86
CA THR A 219 -14.56 -6.35 6.29
C THR A 219 -13.69 -5.36 7.05
N GLU A 220 -12.39 -5.27 6.70
CA GLU A 220 -11.50 -4.25 7.24
C GLU A 220 -11.97 -2.83 6.89
N LEU A 221 -12.41 -2.63 5.63
CA LEU A 221 -12.95 -1.34 5.20
C LEU A 221 -14.27 -1.02 5.90
N CYS A 222 -15.20 -1.97 6.00
CA CYS A 222 -16.46 -1.77 6.74
C CYS A 222 -16.21 -1.42 8.20
N ALA A 223 -15.27 -2.11 8.87
CA ALA A 223 -14.92 -1.83 10.24
C ALA A 223 -14.33 -0.42 10.42
N LEU A 224 -13.50 0.02 9.45
CA LEU A 224 -12.89 1.34 9.45
C LEU A 224 -13.91 2.47 9.20
N LEU A 225 -14.83 2.27 8.24
CA LEU A 225 -15.84 3.26 7.85
C LEU A 225 -16.97 3.43 8.87
N GLY A 226 -17.18 2.42 9.71
CA GLY A 226 -18.30 2.41 10.66
C GLY A 226 -19.59 1.86 10.05
N LYS A 227 -20.63 1.78 10.90
CA LYS A 227 -21.95 1.22 10.52
C LYS A 227 -22.90 2.28 9.93
N GLU A 228 -22.65 3.57 10.22
CA GLU A 228 -23.50 4.71 9.82
C GLU A 228 -23.14 5.24 8.43
#